data_fd657bec0bcdbf3426f57fba0f298059
#
_entry.id   fd657bec0bcdbf3426f57fba0f298059
#
_cell.length_a   1.000
_cell.length_b   1.000
_cell.length_c   1.000
_cell.angle_alpha   90.00
_cell.angle_beta   90.00
_cell.angle_gamma   90.00
#
_symmetry.space_group_name_H-M   'P 1'
#
loop_
_entity.id
_entity.type
_entity.pdbx_description
1 polymer ?
#
loop_
_entity_poly.entity_id
_entity_poly.type
_entity_poly.pdbx_seq_one_letter_code
_entity_poly.pdbx_strand_id
1 'polypeptide(L)'
;MNSDYDIVVIGAGPAGMMAAKTAAQEGLKVLLVDAKEEIAKVRRSCCANLFNEPNTHGEFITVERDQIKFHVNDFTVRYTGGWIKLKKNMRISPGERCLTLQREIDPIAFSFDKEVLLEDLLEDTQKSGVEIKNNTLGIKIENVPEGVKVYLRSGGRDLEVTSRYAIAADGVNSRSVESLGLNKERKLFGGFGVISYIMEDVECPYADAWLSFIGRGHLNGGRGQLYFDPKPPKNPKGPLQFELTCGCPVDTSPKEAIDWFMKSGRFSSWFKRARIVETRTAILYFRTPVPGPVKGRVVIVGDAPAFIEVYVQGALMYGYQGAKAIIREIEGEEGFHEYIKSWKNTFEYNFPGEIEKATQSFGLHVLEDEELDYLFGLTENDQISGYLNEFTDPNRVMGGILRHMERIRKERPALVRKIEEFGKVSVKEALQVQ
;
A
#
# COMPACT_ATOMS: atom_id res chain seq x y z
N MET A 1 28.91 8.68 24.56
CA MET A 1 29.10 7.24 24.20
C MET A 1 29.61 7.17 22.77
N ASN A 2 30.63 6.35 22.51
CA ASN A 2 30.89 5.96 21.13
C ASN A 2 29.72 5.06 20.71
N SER A 3 28.86 5.55 19.85
CA SER A 3 27.76 4.75 19.29
C SER A 3 28.33 3.68 18.34
N ASP A 4 27.73 2.50 18.32
CA ASP A 4 28.15 1.40 17.43
C ASP A 4 27.94 1.78 15.95
N TYR A 5 26.87 2.57 15.68
CA TYR A 5 26.45 3.03 14.35
C TYR A 5 26.02 4.49 14.38
N ASP A 6 26.05 5.15 13.22
CA ASP A 6 25.39 6.44 13.04
C ASP A 6 23.88 6.26 12.98
N ILE A 7 23.41 5.25 12.22
CA ILE A 7 22.00 4.94 12.07
C ILE A 7 21.75 3.44 12.20
N VAL A 8 20.70 3.08 12.95
CA VAL A 8 20.10 1.74 12.91
C VAL A 8 18.75 1.83 12.22
N VAL A 9 18.53 1.05 11.17
CA VAL A 9 17.27 0.94 10.42
C VAL A 9 16.59 -0.37 10.76
N ILE A 10 15.33 -0.32 11.20
CA ILE A 10 14.52 -1.49 11.55
C ILE A 10 13.49 -1.74 10.47
N GLY A 11 13.62 -2.88 9.77
CA GLY A 11 12.79 -3.30 8.66
C GLY A 11 13.45 -3.04 7.30
N ALA A 12 13.69 -4.12 6.54
CA ALA A 12 14.24 -4.09 5.19
C ALA A 12 13.14 -4.24 4.12
N GLY A 13 12.04 -3.46 4.26
CA GLY A 13 11.09 -3.18 3.20
C GLY A 13 11.62 -2.09 2.26
N PRO A 14 10.83 -1.66 1.26
CA PRO A 14 11.26 -0.60 0.33
C PRO A 14 11.72 0.68 1.05
N ALA A 15 11.01 1.10 2.09
CA ALA A 15 11.36 2.30 2.86
C ALA A 15 12.69 2.16 3.60
N GLY A 16 12.89 1.03 4.31
CA GLY A 16 14.09 0.83 5.12
C GLY A 16 15.34 0.64 4.27
N MET A 17 15.27 -0.15 3.19
CA MET A 17 16.40 -0.32 2.28
C MET A 17 16.76 0.99 1.57
N MET A 18 15.76 1.75 1.12
CA MET A 18 16.01 3.06 0.51
C MET A 18 16.65 4.03 1.50
N ALA A 19 16.18 4.06 2.75
CA ALA A 19 16.76 4.92 3.78
C ALA A 19 18.18 4.50 4.13
N ALA A 20 18.44 3.19 4.30
CA ALA A 20 19.76 2.67 4.62
C ALA A 20 20.78 2.96 3.50
N LYS A 21 20.40 2.68 2.23
CA LYS A 21 21.20 2.99 1.06
C LYS A 21 21.54 4.48 1.00
N THR A 22 20.53 5.36 1.12
CA THR A 22 20.71 6.81 1.05
C THR A 22 21.67 7.32 2.12
N ALA A 23 21.51 6.86 3.37
CA ALA A 23 22.38 7.26 4.46
C ALA A 23 23.84 6.76 4.28
N ALA A 24 24.01 5.53 3.81
CA ALA A 24 25.35 4.96 3.59
C ALA A 24 26.07 5.64 2.41
N GLN A 25 25.36 6.07 1.38
CA GLN A 25 25.93 6.83 0.26
C GLN A 25 26.48 8.20 0.70
N GLU A 26 26.01 8.76 1.79
CA GLU A 26 26.55 9.99 2.42
C GLU A 26 27.64 9.67 3.48
N GLY A 27 28.17 8.44 3.50
CA GLY A 27 29.30 8.04 4.32
C GLY A 27 28.94 7.67 5.77
N LEU A 28 27.67 7.55 6.13
CA LEU A 28 27.24 7.16 7.47
C LEU A 28 27.37 5.65 7.70
N LYS A 29 27.75 5.26 8.91
CA LYS A 29 27.80 3.85 9.31
C LYS A 29 26.40 3.36 9.66
N VAL A 30 25.82 2.51 8.81
CA VAL A 30 24.43 2.06 8.90
C VAL A 30 24.34 0.57 9.18
N LEU A 31 23.49 0.20 10.17
CA LEU A 31 23.00 -1.15 10.39
C LEU A 31 21.53 -1.24 9.94
N LEU A 32 21.23 -2.18 9.04
CA LEU A 32 19.88 -2.53 8.63
C LEU A 32 19.52 -3.91 9.17
N VAL A 33 18.41 -4.03 9.90
CA VAL A 33 17.93 -5.30 10.46
C VAL A 33 16.55 -5.67 9.94
N ASP A 34 16.32 -6.95 9.69
CA ASP A 34 15.00 -7.48 9.32
C ASP A 34 14.77 -8.85 9.95
N ALA A 35 13.53 -9.11 10.37
CA ALA A 35 13.12 -10.37 10.95
C ALA A 35 13.10 -11.53 9.93
N LYS A 36 13.03 -11.24 8.63
CA LYS A 36 13.06 -12.23 7.57
C LYS A 36 14.44 -12.86 7.41
N GLU A 37 14.49 -14.12 7.10
CA GLU A 37 15.70 -14.82 6.69
C GLU A 37 16.12 -14.40 5.27
N GLU A 38 15.17 -14.43 4.35
CA GLU A 38 15.30 -13.97 2.97
C GLU A 38 14.68 -12.58 2.84
N ILE A 39 15.50 -11.54 2.89
CA ILE A 39 15.05 -10.13 2.97
C ILE A 39 14.16 -9.76 1.78
N ALA A 40 14.56 -10.12 0.56
CA ALA A 40 13.83 -9.79 -0.65
C ALA A 40 12.51 -10.57 -0.80
N LYS A 41 12.34 -11.69 -0.09
CA LYS A 41 11.14 -12.52 -0.19
C LYS A 41 9.90 -11.77 0.28
N VAL A 42 8.89 -11.70 -0.58
CA VAL A 42 7.58 -11.09 -0.28
C VAL A 42 6.65 -12.15 0.29
N ARG A 43 6.37 -12.05 1.59
CA ARG A 43 5.42 -12.95 2.29
C ARG A 43 4.12 -12.26 2.62
N ARG A 44 4.12 -10.93 2.60
CA ARG A 44 2.97 -10.10 2.90
C ARG A 44 2.23 -9.73 1.62
N SER A 45 0.90 -9.83 1.63
CA SER A 45 0.06 -9.31 0.56
C SER A 45 0.36 -7.82 0.31
N CYS A 46 0.49 -7.45 -0.95
CA CYS A 46 0.78 -6.08 -1.39
C CYS A 46 0.39 -5.98 -2.86
N CYS A 47 -0.33 -4.95 -3.24
CA CYS A 47 -0.81 -4.78 -4.62
C CYS A 47 0.29 -4.67 -5.67
N ALA A 48 1.52 -4.32 -5.29
CA ALA A 48 2.69 -4.21 -6.18
C ALA A 48 2.38 -3.43 -7.48
N ASN A 49 1.79 -2.26 -7.32
CA ASN A 49 1.53 -1.31 -8.39
C ASN A 49 2.19 0.04 -8.10
N LEU A 50 2.70 0.70 -9.13
CA LEU A 50 3.13 2.09 -9.10
C LEU A 50 2.07 2.94 -9.80
N PHE A 51 1.61 3.98 -9.14
CA PHE A 51 0.58 4.86 -9.68
C PHE A 51 1.19 5.89 -10.63
N ASN A 52 0.63 6.00 -11.82
CA ASN A 52 1.01 7.02 -12.78
C ASN A 52 0.18 8.30 -12.61
N GLU A 53 -0.36 8.49 -11.41
CA GLU A 53 -1.10 9.68 -11.03
C GLU A 53 -0.13 10.80 -10.63
N PRO A 54 -0.21 11.98 -11.24
CA PRO A 54 0.57 13.12 -10.82
C PRO A 54 0.28 13.48 -9.36
N ASN A 55 1.32 13.86 -8.63
CA ASN A 55 1.21 14.34 -7.26
C ASN A 55 0.77 13.27 -6.22
N THR A 56 1.01 11.97 -6.48
CA THR A 56 0.83 10.94 -5.44
C THR A 56 1.85 11.16 -4.32
N HIS A 57 1.39 11.44 -3.12
CA HIS A 57 2.23 11.84 -1.98
C HIS A 57 3.14 13.06 -2.27
N GLY A 58 2.70 13.99 -3.10
CA GLY A 58 3.51 15.14 -3.51
C GLY A 58 4.63 14.80 -4.49
N GLU A 59 4.63 13.59 -5.05
CA GLU A 59 5.65 13.10 -5.98
C GLU A 59 5.05 12.78 -7.35
N PHE A 60 5.90 12.76 -8.34
CA PHE A 60 5.57 12.30 -9.67
C PHE A 60 6.70 11.40 -10.18
N ILE A 61 6.36 10.25 -10.70
CA ILE A 61 7.32 9.25 -11.18
C ILE A 61 7.25 9.06 -12.69
N THR A 62 8.37 8.65 -13.27
CA THR A 62 8.39 8.01 -14.59
C THR A 62 9.03 6.64 -14.50
N VAL A 63 8.47 5.70 -15.27
CA VAL A 63 8.97 4.33 -15.37
C VAL A 63 9.67 4.19 -16.70
N GLU A 64 10.96 3.89 -16.65
CA GLU A 64 11.78 3.56 -17.78
C GLU A 64 12.05 2.03 -17.79
N ARG A 65 12.85 1.56 -18.76
CA ARG A 65 13.05 0.12 -18.95
C ARG A 65 13.52 -0.60 -17.69
N ASP A 66 14.48 -0.04 -16.99
CA ASP A 66 15.20 -0.64 -15.86
C ASP A 66 15.27 0.26 -14.62
N GLN A 67 14.45 1.32 -14.59
CA GLN A 67 14.48 2.29 -13.50
C GLN A 67 13.15 3.00 -13.29
N ILE A 68 12.97 3.45 -12.05
CA ILE A 68 11.89 4.31 -11.61
C ILE A 68 12.52 5.64 -11.20
N LYS A 69 12.17 6.74 -11.88
CA LYS A 69 12.65 8.07 -11.54
C LYS A 69 11.61 8.83 -10.73
N PHE A 70 12.04 9.37 -9.60
CA PHE A 70 11.28 10.26 -8.71
C PHE A 70 11.72 11.68 -9.00
N HIS A 71 10.83 12.52 -9.52
CA HIS A 71 11.21 13.82 -10.07
C HIS A 71 11.27 14.96 -9.06
N VAL A 72 10.40 14.93 -8.03
CA VAL A 72 10.40 16.00 -7.01
C VAL A 72 11.56 15.82 -6.04
N ASN A 73 11.84 14.58 -5.64
CA ASN A 73 12.95 14.26 -4.74
C ASN A 73 14.26 13.98 -5.48
N ASP A 74 14.28 13.99 -6.80
CA ASP A 74 15.45 13.81 -7.70
C ASP A 74 16.31 12.59 -7.37
N PHE A 75 15.69 11.42 -7.31
CA PHE A 75 16.40 10.16 -7.19
C PHE A 75 15.85 9.07 -8.12
N THR A 76 16.62 8.02 -8.29
CA THR A 76 16.27 6.90 -9.16
C THR A 76 16.43 5.57 -8.42
N VAL A 77 15.51 4.65 -8.67
CA VAL A 77 15.55 3.28 -8.17
C VAL A 77 15.68 2.32 -9.35
N ARG A 78 16.67 1.43 -9.30
CA ARG A 78 16.84 0.36 -10.28
C ARG A 78 15.73 -0.68 -10.12
N TYR A 79 15.23 -1.16 -11.27
CA TYR A 79 14.30 -2.27 -11.32
C TYR A 79 14.50 -3.06 -12.62
N THR A 80 14.97 -4.29 -12.52
CA THR A 80 15.33 -5.14 -13.69
C THR A 80 14.20 -6.07 -14.13
N GLY A 81 13.07 -6.06 -13.44
CA GLY A 81 11.90 -6.90 -13.74
C GLY A 81 11.04 -6.40 -14.89
N GLY A 82 10.00 -7.17 -15.18
CA GLY A 82 9.01 -6.82 -16.20
C GLY A 82 7.95 -5.83 -15.70
N TRP A 83 7.32 -5.13 -16.64
CA TRP A 83 6.23 -4.20 -16.41
C TRP A 83 4.97 -4.62 -17.12
N ILE A 84 3.81 -4.47 -16.46
CA ILE A 84 2.51 -4.48 -17.12
C ILE A 84 1.89 -3.10 -16.98
N LYS A 85 1.54 -2.50 -18.12
CA LYS A 85 0.86 -1.21 -18.19
C LYS A 85 -0.63 -1.42 -17.98
N LEU A 86 -1.14 -1.03 -16.80
CA LEU A 86 -2.56 -1.05 -16.52
C LEU A 86 -3.22 0.18 -17.14
N LYS A 87 -4.23 -0.04 -17.99
CA LYS A 87 -4.94 1.03 -18.72
C LYS A 87 -6.31 1.31 -18.15
N LYS A 88 -6.86 0.35 -17.39
CA LYS A 88 -8.23 0.40 -16.88
C LYS A 88 -8.27 0.05 -15.40
N ASN A 89 -9.06 0.81 -14.64
CA ASN A 89 -9.51 0.48 -13.31
C ASN A 89 -11.01 0.17 -13.38
N MET A 90 -11.37 -1.10 -13.30
CA MET A 90 -12.73 -1.58 -13.51
C MET A 90 -13.33 -2.01 -12.17
N ARG A 91 -14.48 -1.44 -11.84
CA ARG A 91 -15.32 -1.89 -10.73
C ARG A 91 -16.45 -2.73 -11.28
N ILE A 92 -16.58 -3.95 -10.80
CA ILE A 92 -17.49 -4.96 -11.32
C ILE A 92 -18.53 -5.29 -10.25
N SER A 93 -19.80 -5.12 -10.58
CA SER A 93 -20.92 -5.50 -9.71
C SER A 93 -21.26 -7.00 -9.82
N PRO A 94 -22.05 -7.57 -8.89
CA PRO A 94 -22.45 -8.98 -8.93
C PRO A 94 -23.18 -9.40 -10.21
N GLY A 95 -23.91 -8.50 -10.87
CA GLY A 95 -24.52 -8.72 -12.18
C GLY A 95 -23.59 -8.47 -13.38
N GLU A 96 -22.29 -8.40 -13.17
CA GLU A 96 -21.25 -8.20 -14.22
C GLU A 96 -21.30 -6.83 -14.90
N ARG A 97 -21.97 -5.84 -14.30
CA ARG A 97 -21.94 -4.47 -14.79
C ARG A 97 -20.65 -3.79 -14.39
N CYS A 98 -20.10 -2.94 -15.25
CA CYS A 98 -18.80 -2.32 -15.05
C CYS A 98 -18.88 -0.80 -14.99
N LEU A 99 -18.25 -0.23 -13.97
CA LEU A 99 -17.84 1.17 -13.95
C LEU A 99 -16.34 1.22 -14.21
N THR A 100 -15.91 1.89 -15.27
CA THR A 100 -14.50 1.88 -15.71
C THR A 100 -13.90 3.27 -15.67
N LEU A 101 -12.77 3.40 -14.95
CA LEU A 101 -11.87 4.55 -15.05
C LEU A 101 -10.73 4.20 -15.99
N GLN A 102 -10.40 5.09 -16.92
CA GLN A 102 -9.34 4.87 -17.91
C GLN A 102 -8.74 6.17 -18.43
N ARG A 103 -7.58 6.06 -19.06
CA ARG A 103 -6.94 7.14 -19.80
C ARG A 103 -6.57 6.64 -21.20
N GLU A 104 -6.62 7.53 -22.19
CA GLU A 104 -6.36 7.16 -23.58
C GLU A 104 -4.86 7.04 -23.90
N ILE A 105 -4.01 7.87 -23.30
CA ILE A 105 -2.62 8.07 -23.73
C ILE A 105 -1.62 7.32 -22.85
N ASP A 106 -1.79 7.39 -21.52
CA ASP A 106 -0.83 6.83 -20.56
C ASP A 106 -1.47 5.72 -19.72
N PRO A 107 -0.69 4.72 -19.27
CA PRO A 107 -1.22 3.77 -18.29
C PRO A 107 -1.63 4.50 -17.02
N ILE A 108 -2.65 3.99 -16.34
CA ILE A 108 -3.09 4.52 -15.03
C ILE A 108 -2.15 4.07 -13.90
N ALA A 109 -1.48 2.93 -14.09
CA ALA A 109 -0.49 2.37 -13.18
C ALA A 109 0.42 1.38 -13.91
N PHE A 110 1.50 1.00 -13.22
CA PHE A 110 2.42 -0.05 -13.65
C PHE A 110 2.39 -1.19 -12.62
N SER A 111 1.97 -2.37 -13.02
CA SER A 111 2.12 -3.57 -12.21
C SER A 111 3.53 -4.14 -12.39
N PHE A 112 4.14 -4.59 -11.29
CA PHE A 112 5.53 -5.05 -11.26
C PHE A 112 5.72 -6.23 -10.27
N ASP A 113 6.85 -6.93 -10.38
CA ASP A 113 7.25 -7.95 -9.40
C ASP A 113 8.00 -7.28 -8.23
N LYS A 114 7.38 -7.30 -7.06
CA LYS A 114 7.95 -6.69 -5.86
C LYS A 114 9.19 -7.43 -5.35
N GLU A 115 9.32 -8.74 -5.56
CA GLU A 115 10.52 -9.46 -5.13
C GLU A 115 11.72 -9.01 -5.95
N VAL A 116 11.58 -8.88 -7.27
CA VAL A 116 12.65 -8.34 -8.13
C VAL A 116 13.06 -6.94 -7.72
N LEU A 117 12.09 -6.06 -7.39
CA LEU A 117 12.42 -4.72 -6.87
C LEU A 117 13.21 -4.79 -5.56
N LEU A 118 12.82 -5.67 -4.65
CA LEU A 118 13.52 -5.84 -3.37
C LEU A 118 14.90 -6.48 -3.54
N GLU A 119 15.08 -7.39 -4.51
CA GLU A 119 16.38 -7.97 -4.86
C GLU A 119 17.33 -6.90 -5.40
N ASP A 120 16.86 -6.10 -6.36
CA ASP A 120 17.60 -4.98 -6.92
C ASP A 120 18.00 -3.95 -5.87
N LEU A 121 17.05 -3.57 -5.01
CA LEU A 121 17.28 -2.60 -3.96
C LEU A 121 18.21 -3.14 -2.86
N LEU A 122 18.11 -4.43 -2.53
CA LEU A 122 19.00 -5.12 -1.57
C LEU A 122 20.45 -5.13 -2.10
N GLU A 123 20.63 -5.48 -3.36
CA GLU A 123 21.95 -5.46 -4.01
C GLU A 123 22.56 -4.05 -3.95
N ASP A 124 21.79 -3.02 -4.30
CA ASP A 124 22.22 -1.63 -4.24
C ASP A 124 22.57 -1.17 -2.81
N THR A 125 21.77 -1.62 -1.83
CA THR A 125 21.99 -1.33 -0.40
C THR A 125 23.29 -1.97 0.08
N GLN A 126 23.55 -3.22 -0.30
CA GLN A 126 24.82 -3.93 0.02
C GLN A 126 26.03 -3.23 -0.60
N LYS A 127 25.94 -2.84 -1.88
CA LYS A 127 27.00 -2.09 -2.59
C LYS A 127 27.31 -0.74 -1.94
N SER A 128 26.35 -0.15 -1.24
CA SER A 128 26.55 1.12 -0.52
C SER A 128 27.29 0.94 0.82
N GLY A 129 27.64 -0.29 1.22
CA GLY A 129 28.39 -0.55 2.45
C GLY A 129 27.54 -0.66 3.72
N VAL A 130 26.23 -0.84 3.59
CA VAL A 130 25.33 -1.07 4.73
C VAL A 130 25.59 -2.43 5.36
N GLU A 131 25.78 -2.49 6.69
CA GLU A 131 25.75 -3.75 7.43
C GLU A 131 24.31 -4.26 7.52
N ILE A 132 24.06 -5.48 7.03
CA ILE A 132 22.70 -6.06 6.98
C ILE A 132 22.65 -7.30 7.87
N LYS A 133 21.65 -7.34 8.77
CA LYS A 133 21.34 -8.50 9.60
C LYS A 133 19.94 -8.99 9.36
N ASN A 134 19.81 -10.10 8.64
CA ASN A 134 18.57 -10.87 8.52
C ASN A 134 18.29 -11.68 9.81
N ASN A 135 17.16 -12.37 9.89
CA ASN A 135 16.74 -13.13 11.09
C ASN A 135 16.86 -12.31 12.40
N THR A 136 16.74 -11.00 12.30
CA THR A 136 16.94 -10.08 13.42
C THR A 136 15.72 -9.17 13.58
N LEU A 137 14.96 -9.44 14.64
CA LEU A 137 13.72 -8.72 14.94
C LEU A 137 14.02 -7.48 15.79
N GLY A 138 13.57 -6.32 15.35
CA GLY A 138 13.47 -5.11 16.17
C GLY A 138 12.38 -5.28 17.23
N ILE A 139 12.73 -5.19 18.51
CA ILE A 139 11.79 -5.36 19.63
C ILE A 139 11.32 -4.01 20.14
N LYS A 140 12.26 -3.09 20.39
CA LYS A 140 12.01 -1.80 21.03
C LYS A 140 13.05 -0.77 20.60
N ILE A 141 12.65 0.48 20.51
CA ILE A 141 13.53 1.64 20.39
C ILE A 141 13.37 2.52 21.62
N GLU A 142 14.48 3.07 22.12
CA GLU A 142 14.50 3.96 23.25
C GLU A 142 15.43 5.16 23.00
N ASN A 143 14.88 6.37 23.09
CA ASN A 143 15.70 7.57 23.08
C ASN A 143 16.45 7.68 24.41
N VAL A 144 17.75 7.91 24.33
CA VAL A 144 18.61 8.18 25.49
C VAL A 144 19.31 9.53 25.30
N PRO A 145 19.87 10.16 26.34
CA PRO A 145 20.44 11.51 26.21
C PRO A 145 21.43 11.67 25.06
N GLU A 146 22.26 10.66 24.83
CA GLU A 146 23.36 10.72 23.86
C GLU A 146 23.05 10.03 22.50
N GLY A 147 21.84 9.48 22.30
CA GLY A 147 21.51 8.76 21.08
C GLY A 147 20.24 7.91 21.18
N VAL A 148 20.31 6.72 20.62
CA VAL A 148 19.23 5.75 20.60
C VAL A 148 19.75 4.38 20.99
N LYS A 149 19.00 3.65 21.82
CA LYS A 149 19.17 2.23 22.08
C LYS A 149 18.13 1.43 21.29
N VAL A 150 18.60 0.43 20.58
CA VAL A 150 17.75 -0.48 19.81
C VAL A 150 17.89 -1.88 20.37
N TYR A 151 16.78 -2.43 20.81
CA TYR A 151 16.69 -3.79 21.32
C TYR A 151 16.28 -4.72 20.20
N LEU A 152 17.09 -5.73 19.97
CA LEU A 152 16.96 -6.67 18.87
C LEU A 152 16.87 -8.10 19.42
N ARG A 153 16.27 -9.00 18.63
CA ARG A 153 16.33 -10.45 18.88
C ARG A 153 16.82 -11.18 17.64
N SER A 154 17.94 -11.90 17.78
CA SER A 154 18.55 -12.68 16.70
C SER A 154 18.92 -14.07 17.19
N GLY A 155 18.49 -15.11 16.49
CA GLY A 155 18.77 -16.50 16.87
C GLY A 155 18.29 -16.86 18.29
N GLY A 156 17.17 -16.26 18.74
CA GLY A 156 16.63 -16.46 20.09
C GLY A 156 17.34 -15.69 21.20
N ARG A 157 18.36 -14.89 20.89
CA ARG A 157 19.12 -14.06 21.85
C ARG A 157 18.73 -12.60 21.73
N ASP A 158 18.56 -11.96 22.87
CA ASP A 158 18.34 -10.52 22.94
C ASP A 158 19.69 -9.79 22.85
N LEU A 159 19.74 -8.75 22.04
CA LEU A 159 20.90 -7.91 21.76
C LEU A 159 20.52 -6.46 21.96
N GLU A 160 21.48 -5.64 22.40
CA GLU A 160 21.34 -4.18 22.44
C GLU A 160 22.41 -3.57 21.52
N VAL A 161 21.97 -2.63 20.67
CA VAL A 161 22.87 -1.81 19.83
C VAL A 161 22.60 -0.35 20.10
N THR A 162 23.64 0.46 20.00
CA THR A 162 23.54 1.92 20.16
C THR A 162 23.79 2.64 18.85
N SER A 163 23.07 3.74 18.62
CA SER A 163 23.27 4.60 17.46
C SER A 163 23.01 6.06 17.78
N ARG A 164 23.48 6.94 16.92
CA ARG A 164 23.17 8.38 17.02
C ARG A 164 21.69 8.64 16.70
N TYR A 165 21.17 7.96 15.69
CA TYR A 165 19.80 8.03 15.21
C TYR A 165 19.26 6.64 14.91
N ALA A 166 17.93 6.53 14.78
CA ALA A 166 17.28 5.32 14.27
C ALA A 166 16.20 5.63 13.26
N ILE A 167 15.93 4.67 12.36
CA ILE A 167 14.81 4.73 11.40
C ILE A 167 13.90 3.53 11.66
N ALA A 168 12.64 3.81 11.99
CA ALA A 168 11.59 2.82 12.12
C ALA A 168 10.89 2.62 10.76
N ALA A 169 11.16 1.49 10.11
CA ALA A 169 10.63 1.11 8.80
C ALA A 169 9.95 -0.27 8.83
N ASP A 170 9.42 -0.66 9.99
CA ASP A 170 8.89 -1.99 10.29
C ASP A 170 7.39 -2.18 9.92
N GLY A 171 6.86 -1.26 9.11
CA GLY A 171 5.57 -1.40 8.42
C GLY A 171 4.35 -1.14 9.28
N VAL A 172 3.16 -1.45 8.76
CA VAL A 172 1.84 -1.05 9.32
C VAL A 172 1.61 -1.50 10.78
N ASN A 173 2.17 -2.63 11.20
CA ASN A 173 2.07 -3.15 12.56
C ASN A 173 3.36 -2.88 13.35
N SER A 174 3.92 -1.68 13.20
CA SER A 174 5.19 -1.27 13.74
C SER A 174 5.30 -1.43 15.26
N ARG A 175 6.22 -2.28 15.69
CA ARG A 175 6.63 -2.39 17.10
C ARG A 175 7.43 -1.17 17.55
N SER A 176 8.16 -0.58 16.64
CA SER A 176 8.92 0.65 16.88
C SER A 176 7.99 1.81 17.25
N VAL A 177 6.92 2.02 16.47
CA VAL A 177 5.89 3.05 16.74
C VAL A 177 5.20 2.78 18.08
N GLU A 178 4.89 1.52 18.37
CA GLU A 178 4.29 1.13 19.66
C GLU A 178 5.23 1.42 20.82
N SER A 179 6.51 1.02 20.73
CA SER A 179 7.50 1.21 21.79
C SER A 179 7.81 2.70 22.07
N LEU A 180 7.68 3.55 21.06
CA LEU A 180 7.79 5.00 21.17
C LEU A 180 6.54 5.69 21.72
N GLY A 181 5.46 4.92 21.97
CA GLY A 181 4.20 5.41 22.51
C GLY A 181 3.35 6.21 21.55
N LEU A 182 3.69 6.22 20.26
CA LEU A 182 3.00 7.06 19.25
C LEU A 182 1.60 6.55 18.89
N ASN A 183 1.29 5.27 19.12
CA ASN A 183 -0.05 4.73 18.91
C ASN A 183 -1.09 5.18 19.97
N LYS A 184 -0.65 5.75 21.08
CA LYS A 184 -1.57 6.21 22.16
C LYS A 184 -2.48 7.34 21.70
N GLU A 185 -2.03 8.16 20.76
CA GLU A 185 -2.76 9.31 20.22
C GLU A 185 -3.48 9.00 18.91
N ARG A 186 -3.29 7.79 18.35
CA ARG A 186 -3.90 7.35 17.11
C ARG A 186 -5.25 6.67 17.35
N LYS A 187 -6.28 7.13 16.66
CA LYS A 187 -7.59 6.45 16.67
C LYS A 187 -7.47 5.16 15.83
N LEU A 188 -7.88 4.04 16.41
CA LEU A 188 -8.05 2.75 15.72
C LEU A 188 -9.48 2.65 15.20
N PHE A 189 -9.64 2.39 13.91
CA PHE A 189 -10.95 2.17 13.29
C PHE A 189 -11.31 0.69 13.19
N GLY A 190 -10.34 -0.19 13.05
CA GLY A 190 -10.53 -1.64 12.92
C GLY A 190 -9.35 -2.28 12.18
N GLY A 191 -9.58 -3.48 11.65
CA GLY A 191 -8.54 -4.20 10.90
C GLY A 191 -9.11 -5.18 9.88
N PHE A 192 -8.28 -5.49 8.87
CA PHE A 192 -8.54 -6.50 7.85
C PHE A 192 -7.53 -7.64 7.94
N GLY A 193 -8.04 -8.87 7.82
CA GLY A 193 -7.25 -10.01 7.38
C GLY A 193 -7.24 -10.03 5.86
N VAL A 194 -6.06 -10.20 5.26
CA VAL A 194 -5.87 -10.21 3.79
C VAL A 194 -5.19 -11.50 3.37
N ILE A 195 -5.65 -12.07 2.28
CA ILE A 195 -4.99 -13.17 1.57
C ILE A 195 -4.89 -12.85 0.09
N SER A 196 -3.74 -13.15 -0.52
CA SER A 196 -3.54 -13.06 -1.96
C SER A 196 -3.06 -14.39 -2.51
N TYR A 197 -3.59 -14.77 -3.67
CA TYR A 197 -3.10 -15.87 -4.48
C TYR A 197 -2.44 -15.33 -5.74
N ILE A 198 -1.15 -15.65 -5.94
CA ILE A 198 -0.49 -15.46 -7.22
C ILE A 198 -0.72 -16.72 -8.04
N MET A 199 -1.23 -16.58 -9.25
CA MET A 199 -1.68 -17.70 -10.07
C MET A 199 -1.16 -17.63 -11.50
N GLU A 200 -0.97 -18.77 -12.09
CA GLU A 200 -0.72 -19.00 -13.51
C GLU A 200 -1.91 -19.73 -14.15
N ASP A 201 -1.95 -19.77 -15.47
CA ASP A 201 -2.99 -20.46 -16.25
C ASP A 201 -4.42 -19.95 -15.97
N VAL A 202 -4.54 -18.66 -15.70
CA VAL A 202 -5.82 -17.98 -15.49
C VAL A 202 -6.40 -17.52 -16.83
N GLU A 203 -7.68 -17.78 -17.06
CA GLU A 203 -8.40 -17.43 -18.32
C GLU A 203 -9.11 -16.06 -18.20
N CYS A 204 -8.43 -15.04 -17.68
CA CYS A 204 -8.98 -13.68 -17.57
C CYS A 204 -8.79 -12.92 -18.88
N PRO A 205 -9.85 -12.28 -19.44
CA PRO A 205 -9.75 -11.49 -20.67
C PRO A 205 -9.10 -10.10 -20.48
N TYR A 206 -8.82 -9.69 -19.24
CA TYR A 206 -8.35 -8.35 -18.89
C TYR A 206 -6.88 -8.35 -18.47
N ALA A 207 -5.97 -8.49 -19.43
CA ALA A 207 -4.53 -8.54 -19.18
C ALA A 207 -3.88 -7.14 -18.96
N ASP A 208 -4.65 -6.06 -19.04
CA ASP A 208 -4.20 -4.68 -18.88
C ASP A 208 -5.11 -3.87 -17.94
N ALA A 209 -5.82 -4.54 -17.04
CA ALA A 209 -6.77 -3.92 -16.12
C ALA A 209 -6.55 -4.33 -14.67
N TRP A 210 -6.83 -3.38 -13.77
CA TRP A 210 -7.11 -3.65 -12.37
C TRP A 210 -8.62 -3.86 -12.20
N LEU A 211 -9.02 -4.94 -11.58
CA LEU A 211 -10.41 -5.29 -11.33
C LEU A 211 -10.70 -5.22 -9.83
N SER A 212 -11.77 -4.50 -9.47
CA SER A 212 -12.33 -4.47 -8.10
C SER A 212 -13.74 -5.06 -8.15
N PHE A 213 -13.98 -6.14 -7.43
CA PHE A 213 -15.30 -6.76 -7.36
C PHE A 213 -16.08 -6.18 -6.19
N ILE A 214 -17.11 -5.42 -6.49
CA ILE A 214 -17.90 -4.64 -5.53
C ILE A 214 -19.26 -5.30 -5.33
N GLY A 215 -19.63 -5.57 -4.10
CA GLY A 215 -20.89 -6.19 -3.71
C GLY A 215 -20.73 -7.52 -3.00
N ARG A 216 -21.73 -7.83 -2.15
CA ARG A 216 -21.72 -9.02 -1.29
C ARG A 216 -21.85 -10.32 -2.08
N GLY A 217 -22.48 -10.27 -3.26
CA GLY A 217 -22.63 -11.43 -4.14
C GLY A 217 -21.30 -12.00 -4.62
N HIS A 218 -20.22 -11.21 -4.65
CA HIS A 218 -18.88 -11.73 -4.93
C HIS A 218 -18.23 -12.46 -3.75
N LEU A 219 -18.75 -12.28 -2.54
CA LEU A 219 -18.22 -12.80 -1.28
C LEU A 219 -19.17 -13.79 -0.60
N ASN A 220 -20.05 -14.43 -1.35
CA ASN A 220 -21.10 -15.32 -0.80
C ASN A 220 -21.96 -14.65 0.29
N GLY A 221 -22.32 -13.38 0.08
CA GLY A 221 -23.05 -12.59 1.07
C GLY A 221 -22.21 -12.02 2.21
N GLY A 222 -20.90 -12.30 2.22
CA GLY A 222 -19.96 -11.83 3.23
C GLY A 222 -19.58 -10.35 3.11
N ARG A 223 -18.70 -9.92 4.01
CA ARG A 223 -18.11 -8.57 4.05
C ARG A 223 -16.68 -8.63 3.57
N GLY A 224 -16.21 -7.60 2.85
CA GLY A 224 -14.83 -7.49 2.40
C GLY A 224 -14.73 -6.94 0.98
N GLN A 225 -13.56 -7.13 0.40
CA GLN A 225 -13.20 -6.64 -0.92
C GLN A 225 -12.36 -7.67 -1.68
N LEU A 226 -12.56 -7.73 -2.98
CA LEU A 226 -11.77 -8.57 -3.89
C LEU A 226 -11.14 -7.69 -4.96
N TYR A 227 -9.85 -7.91 -5.17
CA TYR A 227 -9.06 -7.26 -6.22
C TYR A 227 -8.37 -8.29 -7.07
N PHE A 228 -8.22 -7.99 -8.35
CA PHE A 228 -7.60 -8.90 -9.29
C PHE A 228 -6.87 -8.14 -10.38
N ASP A 229 -5.59 -8.41 -10.56
CA ASP A 229 -4.78 -7.75 -11.57
C ASP A 229 -3.65 -8.65 -12.11
N PRO A 230 -3.19 -8.38 -13.35
CA PRO A 230 -2.08 -9.12 -13.94
C PRO A 230 -0.74 -8.72 -13.30
N LYS A 231 0.15 -9.71 -13.14
CA LYS A 231 1.51 -9.55 -12.65
C LYS A 231 2.53 -10.00 -13.69
N PRO A 232 3.64 -9.29 -13.88
CA PRO A 232 4.69 -9.78 -14.74
C PRO A 232 5.26 -11.08 -14.16
N PRO A 233 5.57 -12.08 -14.99
CA PRO A 233 6.21 -13.30 -14.52
C PRO A 233 7.64 -12.99 -14.04
N LYS A 234 8.09 -13.63 -12.95
CA LYS A 234 9.49 -13.54 -12.48
C LYS A 234 10.49 -13.94 -13.57
N ASN A 235 10.18 -15.01 -14.29
CA ASN A 235 10.92 -15.37 -15.50
C ASN A 235 10.28 -14.65 -16.70
N PRO A 236 10.98 -13.76 -17.41
CA PRO A 236 10.43 -13.04 -18.57
C PRO A 236 9.85 -13.93 -19.69
N LYS A 237 10.23 -15.20 -19.73
CA LYS A 237 9.67 -16.21 -20.67
C LYS A 237 8.55 -17.05 -20.05
N GLY A 238 8.20 -16.81 -18.80
CA GLY A 238 7.13 -17.52 -18.09
C GLY A 238 5.74 -17.04 -18.52
N PRO A 239 4.70 -17.77 -18.12
CA PRO A 239 3.32 -17.36 -18.33
C PRO A 239 2.99 -16.08 -17.55
N LEU A 240 2.04 -15.32 -18.08
CA LEU A 240 1.44 -14.19 -17.35
C LEU A 240 0.86 -14.69 -16.03
N GLN A 241 1.17 -13.98 -14.96
CA GLN A 241 0.61 -14.26 -13.65
C GLN A 241 -0.54 -13.30 -13.34
N PHE A 242 -1.38 -13.68 -12.40
CA PHE A 242 -2.44 -12.84 -11.86
C PHE A 242 -2.43 -12.92 -10.33
N GLU A 243 -2.66 -11.79 -9.68
CA GLU A 243 -2.87 -11.74 -8.24
C GLU A 243 -4.36 -11.54 -7.94
N LEU A 244 -4.96 -12.47 -7.22
CA LEU A 244 -6.29 -12.32 -6.63
C LEU A 244 -6.12 -12.07 -5.14
N THR A 245 -6.61 -10.93 -4.67
CA THR A 245 -6.51 -10.50 -3.27
C THR A 245 -7.91 -10.37 -2.67
N CYS A 246 -8.09 -10.95 -1.50
CA CYS A 246 -9.27 -10.77 -0.67
C CYS A 246 -8.90 -10.14 0.66
N GLY A 247 -9.53 -9.01 1.00
CA GLY A 247 -9.46 -8.36 2.30
C GLY A 247 -10.83 -8.41 2.99
N CYS A 248 -10.87 -8.94 4.20
CA CYS A 248 -12.08 -9.00 5.01
C CYS A 248 -11.82 -8.44 6.42
N PRO A 249 -12.84 -7.93 7.12
CA PRO A 249 -12.72 -7.61 8.54
C PRO A 249 -12.13 -8.79 9.32
N VAL A 250 -11.33 -8.49 10.36
CA VAL A 250 -10.57 -9.52 11.11
C VAL A 250 -11.46 -10.57 11.81
N ASP A 251 -12.76 -10.33 11.92
CA ASP A 251 -13.75 -11.27 12.43
C ASP A 251 -14.33 -12.21 11.36
N THR A 252 -13.85 -12.15 10.13
CA THR A 252 -14.28 -12.98 9.00
C THR A 252 -13.08 -13.69 8.35
N SER A 253 -13.34 -14.68 7.49
CA SER A 253 -12.32 -15.48 6.85
C SER A 253 -12.09 -15.04 5.39
N PRO A 254 -11.02 -14.30 5.08
CA PRO A 254 -10.71 -13.94 3.70
C PRO A 254 -10.42 -15.17 2.84
N LYS A 255 -9.92 -16.26 3.47
CA LYS A 255 -9.66 -17.51 2.74
C LYS A 255 -10.94 -18.18 2.25
N GLU A 256 -12.00 -18.22 3.06
CA GLU A 256 -13.28 -18.80 2.64
C GLU A 256 -13.91 -17.97 1.52
N ALA A 257 -13.82 -16.65 1.60
CA ALA A 257 -14.36 -15.75 0.59
C ALA A 257 -13.65 -15.89 -0.77
N ILE A 258 -12.30 -15.90 -0.79
CA ILE A 258 -11.52 -16.03 -2.02
C ILE A 258 -11.68 -17.42 -2.65
N ASP A 259 -11.71 -18.48 -1.83
CA ASP A 259 -11.90 -19.86 -2.31
C ASP A 259 -13.31 -20.03 -2.90
N TRP A 260 -14.33 -19.44 -2.28
CA TRP A 260 -15.68 -19.46 -2.84
C TRP A 260 -15.77 -18.70 -4.17
N PHE A 261 -15.16 -17.51 -4.26
CA PHE A 261 -15.13 -16.72 -5.48
C PHE A 261 -14.53 -17.50 -6.64
N MET A 262 -13.41 -18.18 -6.41
CA MET A 262 -12.74 -19.00 -7.43
C MET A 262 -13.52 -20.23 -7.85
N LYS A 263 -14.18 -20.92 -6.89
CA LYS A 263 -14.82 -22.22 -7.13
C LYS A 263 -16.28 -22.11 -7.56
N SER A 264 -17.01 -21.18 -6.98
CA SER A 264 -18.48 -21.09 -7.08
C SER A 264 -18.96 -19.69 -7.51
N GLY A 265 -18.10 -18.68 -7.45
CA GLY A 265 -18.43 -17.33 -7.87
C GLY A 265 -18.69 -17.25 -9.39
N ARG A 266 -19.25 -16.14 -9.81
CA ARG A 266 -19.66 -15.89 -11.19
C ARG A 266 -18.51 -16.00 -12.19
N PHE A 267 -17.32 -15.64 -11.76
CA PHE A 267 -16.08 -15.67 -12.56
C PHE A 267 -15.28 -16.97 -12.38
N SER A 268 -15.86 -17.99 -11.77
CA SER A 268 -15.17 -19.29 -11.50
C SER A 268 -14.62 -19.95 -12.77
N SER A 269 -15.20 -19.67 -13.93
CA SER A 269 -14.67 -20.15 -15.22
C SER A 269 -13.24 -19.70 -15.50
N TRP A 270 -12.83 -18.51 -15.04
CA TRP A 270 -11.47 -17.98 -15.23
C TRP A 270 -10.42 -18.81 -14.49
N PHE A 271 -10.81 -19.51 -13.43
CA PHE A 271 -9.93 -20.22 -12.52
C PHE A 271 -9.91 -21.75 -12.72
N LYS A 272 -10.63 -22.27 -13.72
CA LYS A 272 -10.72 -23.75 -13.94
C LYS A 272 -9.37 -24.42 -14.12
N ARG A 273 -8.42 -23.74 -14.75
CA ARG A 273 -7.06 -24.24 -14.99
C ARG A 273 -6.02 -23.55 -14.11
N ALA A 274 -6.44 -22.55 -13.34
CA ALA A 274 -5.54 -21.75 -12.55
C ALA A 274 -4.77 -22.58 -11.53
N ARG A 275 -3.47 -22.33 -11.45
CA ARG A 275 -2.56 -22.95 -10.52
C ARG A 275 -2.01 -21.90 -9.57
N ILE A 276 -2.31 -21.99 -8.29
CA ILE A 276 -1.76 -21.12 -7.27
C ILE A 276 -0.27 -21.43 -7.12
N VAL A 277 0.59 -20.48 -7.42
CA VAL A 277 2.05 -20.62 -7.32
C VAL A 277 2.59 -20.00 -6.04
N GLU A 278 1.87 -19.04 -5.46
CA GLU A 278 2.24 -18.40 -4.21
C GLU A 278 0.99 -17.96 -3.43
N THR A 279 1.08 -18.01 -2.10
CA THR A 279 0.07 -17.47 -1.18
C THR A 279 0.74 -16.44 -0.26
N ARG A 280 0.13 -15.26 -0.16
CA ARG A 280 0.56 -14.17 0.71
C ARG A 280 -0.55 -13.80 1.66
N THR A 281 -0.20 -13.39 2.88
CA THR A 281 -1.18 -12.96 3.88
C THR A 281 -0.73 -11.66 4.55
N ALA A 282 -1.71 -10.92 5.05
CA ALA A 282 -1.43 -9.73 5.87
C ALA A 282 -2.54 -9.53 6.91
N ILE A 283 -2.22 -8.81 7.98
CA ILE A 283 -3.20 -8.16 8.85
C ILE A 283 -2.90 -6.66 8.77
N LEU A 284 -3.92 -5.88 8.48
CA LEU A 284 -3.87 -4.43 8.35
C LEU A 284 -4.73 -3.80 9.43
N TYR A 285 -4.17 -2.87 10.22
CA TYR A 285 -4.94 -2.07 11.16
C TYR A 285 -5.05 -0.64 10.64
N PHE A 286 -6.28 -0.14 10.57
CA PHE A 286 -6.59 1.22 10.15
C PHE A 286 -6.49 2.16 11.35
N ARG A 287 -5.46 3.02 11.34
CA ARG A 287 -5.22 4.01 12.39
C ARG A 287 -5.07 5.39 11.78
N THR A 288 -5.49 6.45 12.48
CA THR A 288 -5.14 7.81 12.03
C THR A 288 -3.63 7.91 11.83
N PRO A 289 -3.14 8.71 10.86
CA PRO A 289 -1.71 8.91 10.66
C PRO A 289 -1.02 9.41 11.93
N VAL A 290 0.29 9.13 12.06
CA VAL A 290 1.12 9.79 13.07
C VAL A 290 1.28 11.26 12.66
N PRO A 291 0.90 12.24 13.51
CA PRO A 291 0.90 13.66 13.11
C PRO A 291 2.29 14.22 12.80
N GLY A 292 3.33 13.64 13.42
CA GLY A 292 4.72 13.98 13.17
C GLY A 292 5.58 12.73 13.29
N PRO A 293 6.06 12.16 12.17
CA PRO A 293 6.74 10.87 12.15
C PRO A 293 8.21 10.99 12.59
N VAL A 294 8.45 11.74 13.66
CA VAL A 294 9.75 11.86 14.34
C VAL A 294 9.51 11.87 15.85
N LYS A 295 10.30 11.10 16.58
CA LYS A 295 10.28 11.10 18.04
C LYS A 295 11.71 11.10 18.59
N GLY A 296 12.14 12.25 19.14
CA GLY A 296 13.54 12.41 19.55
C GLY A 296 14.48 12.22 18.36
N ARG A 297 15.34 11.22 18.44
CA ARG A 297 16.32 10.88 17.40
C ARG A 297 15.85 9.73 16.48
N VAL A 298 14.55 9.44 16.47
CA VAL A 298 13.96 8.34 15.67
C VAL A 298 13.05 8.93 14.61
N VAL A 299 13.32 8.61 13.35
CA VAL A 299 12.48 8.92 12.18
C VAL A 299 11.65 7.71 11.81
N ILE A 300 10.35 7.89 11.52
CA ILE A 300 9.42 6.82 11.17
C ILE A 300 9.07 6.96 9.67
N VAL A 301 9.22 5.89 8.90
CA VAL A 301 9.05 5.90 7.45
C VAL A 301 8.17 4.75 6.94
N GLY A 302 7.72 4.84 5.69
CA GLY A 302 6.89 3.83 5.07
C GLY A 302 5.49 3.74 5.68
N ASP A 303 4.94 2.52 5.79
CA ASP A 303 3.58 2.31 6.30
C ASP A 303 3.46 2.51 7.83
N ALA A 304 4.57 2.57 8.56
CA ALA A 304 4.54 2.63 10.02
C ALA A 304 3.79 3.86 10.58
N PRO A 305 3.91 5.07 10.01
CA PRO A 305 3.17 6.23 10.45
C PRO A 305 1.81 6.42 9.71
N ALA A 306 1.51 5.61 8.69
CA ALA A 306 0.40 5.84 7.77
C ALA A 306 -0.98 5.44 8.32
N PHE A 307 -2.04 5.83 7.63
CA PHE A 307 -3.41 5.39 7.90
C PHE A 307 -3.60 3.90 7.61
N ILE A 308 -3.23 3.49 6.40
CA ILE A 308 -3.21 2.07 5.97
C ILE A 308 -1.80 1.77 5.46
N GLU A 309 -1.42 2.42 4.36
CA GLU A 309 -0.16 2.25 3.66
C GLU A 309 0.21 3.53 2.90
N VAL A 310 1.47 3.62 2.50
CA VAL A 310 1.97 4.67 1.59
C VAL A 310 2.31 4.10 0.22
N TYR A 311 1.90 2.87 -0.06
CA TYR A 311 2.29 2.10 -1.23
C TYR A 311 3.82 1.92 -1.37
N VAL A 312 4.26 1.17 -2.38
CA VAL A 312 5.71 0.99 -2.62
C VAL A 312 6.35 2.31 -3.04
N GLN A 313 5.65 3.10 -3.85
CA GLN A 313 6.11 4.41 -4.30
C GLN A 313 6.37 5.38 -3.13
N GLY A 314 5.41 5.57 -2.25
CA GLY A 314 5.57 6.39 -1.06
C GLY A 314 6.58 5.81 -0.08
N ALA A 315 6.66 4.47 0.04
CA ALA A 315 7.66 3.84 0.91
C ALA A 315 9.09 4.16 0.46
N LEU A 316 9.39 4.09 -0.84
CA LEU A 316 10.69 4.51 -1.40
C LEU A 316 10.95 5.99 -1.13
N MET A 317 9.97 6.84 -1.42
CA MET A 317 10.09 8.29 -1.27
C MET A 317 10.30 8.70 0.20
N TYR A 318 9.44 8.25 1.12
CA TYR A 318 9.58 8.61 2.54
C TYR A 318 10.83 7.96 3.19
N GLY A 319 11.29 6.80 2.68
CA GLY A 319 12.56 6.23 3.07
C GLY A 319 13.74 7.15 2.71
N TYR A 320 13.75 7.65 1.47
CA TYR A 320 14.74 8.63 1.02
C TYR A 320 14.68 9.92 1.84
N GLN A 321 13.51 10.52 1.99
CA GLN A 321 13.32 11.75 2.76
C GLN A 321 13.71 11.59 4.23
N GLY A 322 13.37 10.46 4.86
CA GLY A 322 13.72 10.18 6.25
C GLY A 322 15.23 10.08 6.49
N ALA A 323 15.97 9.47 5.56
CA ALA A 323 17.43 9.46 5.60
C ALA A 323 18.02 10.87 5.40
N LYS A 324 17.54 11.61 4.39
CA LYS A 324 17.98 13.00 4.15
C LYS A 324 17.68 13.92 5.33
N ALA A 325 16.58 13.71 6.06
CA ALA A 325 16.28 14.44 7.28
C ALA A 325 17.35 14.23 8.35
N ILE A 326 17.79 12.99 8.60
CA ILE A 326 18.86 12.70 9.57
C ILE A 326 20.19 13.33 9.12
N ILE A 327 20.53 13.24 7.83
CA ILE A 327 21.75 13.83 7.28
C ILE A 327 21.79 15.33 7.56
N ARG A 328 20.70 16.06 7.27
CA ARG A 328 20.58 17.49 7.56
C ARG A 328 20.68 17.83 9.05
N GLU A 329 20.07 17.01 9.93
CA GLU A 329 20.27 17.17 11.40
C GLU A 329 21.74 17.02 11.82
N ILE A 330 22.48 16.12 11.18
CA ILE A 330 23.93 15.92 11.44
C ILE A 330 24.73 17.15 10.98
N GLU A 331 24.30 17.79 9.89
CA GLU A 331 24.88 19.02 9.32
C GLU A 331 24.51 20.28 10.10
N GLY A 332 23.60 20.18 11.07
CA GLY A 332 23.13 21.30 11.90
C GLY A 332 21.95 22.07 11.31
N GLU A 333 21.24 21.46 10.37
CA GLU A 333 20.02 21.98 9.78
C GLU A 333 18.76 21.45 10.48
N GLU A 334 17.59 21.99 10.16
CA GLU A 334 16.27 21.57 10.71
C GLU A 334 15.65 20.40 9.94
N GLY A 335 16.40 19.34 9.67
CA GLY A 335 15.98 18.21 8.83
C GLY A 335 14.71 17.51 9.32
N PHE A 336 14.56 17.35 10.62
CA PHE A 336 13.37 16.75 11.22
C PHE A 336 12.13 17.62 11.07
N HIS A 337 12.29 18.94 11.21
CA HIS A 337 11.20 19.88 10.98
C HIS A 337 10.72 19.85 9.53
N GLU A 338 11.63 19.80 8.59
CA GLU A 338 11.32 19.73 7.16
C GLU A 338 10.63 18.40 6.81
N TYR A 339 11.10 17.27 7.36
CA TYR A 339 10.47 15.97 7.14
C TYR A 339 9.03 15.92 7.68
N ILE A 340 8.81 16.42 8.91
CA ILE A 340 7.45 16.51 9.48
C ILE A 340 6.55 17.41 8.62
N LYS A 341 7.07 18.53 8.14
CA LYS A 341 6.35 19.43 7.24
C LYS A 341 6.01 18.76 5.91
N SER A 342 6.98 18.06 5.31
CA SER A 342 6.76 17.30 4.09
C SER A 342 5.67 16.24 4.30
N TRP A 343 5.78 15.39 5.34
CA TRP A 343 4.78 14.40 5.69
C TRP A 343 3.36 14.97 5.83
N LYS A 344 3.23 16.11 6.54
CA LYS A 344 1.94 16.78 6.74
C LYS A 344 1.31 17.29 5.44
N ASN A 345 2.14 17.71 4.50
CA ASN A 345 1.70 18.37 3.27
C ASN A 345 1.58 17.40 2.07
N THR A 346 2.13 16.21 2.16
CA THR A 346 2.19 15.27 1.03
C THR A 346 1.44 13.98 1.28
N PHE A 347 1.28 13.53 2.53
CA PHE A 347 0.48 12.36 2.82
C PHE A 347 -0.99 12.76 2.95
N GLU A 348 -1.79 12.33 2.00
CA GLU A 348 -3.17 12.78 1.75
C GLU A 348 -4.06 12.66 2.99
N TYR A 349 -3.90 11.60 3.77
CA TYR A 349 -4.71 11.35 4.98
C TYR A 349 -4.39 12.24 6.17
N ASN A 350 -3.39 13.11 6.07
CA ASN A 350 -3.14 14.16 7.05
C ASN A 350 -4.11 15.34 6.90
N PHE A 351 -4.76 15.49 5.74
CA PHE A 351 -5.70 16.58 5.53
C PHE A 351 -7.06 16.29 6.19
N PRO A 352 -7.71 17.29 6.78
CA PRO A 352 -9.01 17.13 7.40
C PRO A 352 -10.06 16.57 6.44
N GLY A 353 -10.76 15.51 6.84
CA GLY A 353 -11.83 14.89 6.05
C GLY A 353 -11.36 13.94 4.95
N GLU A 354 -10.06 13.80 4.69
CA GLU A 354 -9.58 12.92 3.62
C GLU A 354 -9.72 11.43 3.97
N ILE A 355 -9.62 11.05 5.25
CA ILE A 355 -9.92 9.68 5.68
C ILE A 355 -11.38 9.33 5.40
N GLU A 356 -12.29 10.24 5.74
CA GLU A 356 -13.72 10.09 5.50
C GLU A 356 -14.01 10.01 4.00
N LYS A 357 -13.45 10.89 3.20
CA LYS A 357 -13.62 10.87 1.73
C LYS A 357 -13.08 9.60 1.10
N ALA A 358 -11.87 9.18 1.48
CA ALA A 358 -11.29 7.94 0.97
C ALA A 358 -12.16 6.74 1.31
N THR A 359 -12.67 6.67 2.54
CA THR A 359 -13.54 5.58 2.96
C THR A 359 -14.94 5.63 2.33
N GLN A 360 -15.40 6.80 1.84
CA GLN A 360 -16.63 6.89 1.05
C GLN A 360 -16.56 6.06 -0.26
N SER A 361 -15.38 5.86 -0.83
CA SER A 361 -15.21 4.94 -1.96
C SER A 361 -15.59 3.50 -1.60
N PHE A 362 -15.44 3.13 -0.34
CA PHE A 362 -15.93 1.87 0.21
C PHE A 362 -17.43 1.91 0.51
N GLY A 363 -18.05 3.08 0.52
CA GLY A 363 -19.48 3.27 0.77
C GLY A 363 -20.37 2.56 -0.25
N LEU A 364 -19.84 2.25 -1.44
CA LEU A 364 -20.54 1.41 -2.41
C LEU A 364 -20.87 0.01 -1.85
N HIS A 365 -20.16 -0.47 -0.83
CA HIS A 365 -20.44 -1.75 -0.18
C HIS A 365 -21.69 -1.72 0.75
N VAL A 366 -22.25 -0.55 1.04
CA VAL A 366 -23.53 -0.44 1.77
C VAL A 366 -24.75 -0.58 0.86
N LEU A 367 -24.52 -0.57 -0.47
CA LEU A 367 -25.57 -0.82 -1.46
C LEU A 367 -25.86 -2.31 -1.61
N GLU A 368 -27.09 -2.63 -1.93
CA GLU A 368 -27.48 -3.98 -2.31
C GLU A 368 -26.95 -4.31 -3.72
N ASP A 369 -26.75 -5.58 -4.00
CA ASP A 369 -26.18 -6.06 -5.26
C ASP A 369 -26.96 -5.54 -6.50
N GLU A 370 -28.29 -5.51 -6.43
CA GLU A 370 -29.16 -5.00 -7.50
C GLU A 370 -29.03 -3.46 -7.68
N GLU A 371 -28.73 -2.73 -6.62
CA GLU A 371 -28.49 -1.28 -6.66
C GLU A 371 -27.14 -0.99 -7.34
N LEU A 372 -26.13 -1.80 -7.03
CA LEU A 372 -24.82 -1.74 -7.69
C LEU A 372 -24.94 -2.08 -9.18
N ASP A 373 -25.66 -3.14 -9.54
CA ASP A 373 -25.90 -3.52 -10.93
C ASP A 373 -26.59 -2.38 -11.72
N TYR A 374 -27.58 -1.75 -11.09
CA TYR A 374 -28.25 -0.62 -11.71
C TYR A 374 -27.31 0.57 -11.93
N LEU A 375 -26.58 0.99 -10.90
CA LEU A 375 -25.68 2.14 -10.99
C LEU A 375 -24.53 1.91 -11.99
N PHE A 376 -23.91 0.75 -11.97
CA PHE A 376 -22.81 0.42 -12.89
C PHE A 376 -23.35 0.25 -14.33
N GLY A 377 -24.55 -0.30 -14.49
CA GLY A 377 -25.22 -0.37 -15.78
C GLY A 377 -25.53 1.01 -16.41
N LEU A 378 -25.76 2.04 -15.59
CA LEU A 378 -25.92 3.41 -16.08
C LEU A 378 -24.62 3.98 -16.64
N THR A 379 -23.48 3.63 -16.03
CA THR A 379 -22.14 4.18 -16.36
C THR A 379 -21.36 3.34 -17.37
N GLU A 380 -21.90 2.21 -17.82
CA GLU A 380 -21.18 1.20 -18.63
C GLU A 380 -20.63 1.76 -19.95
N ASN A 381 -21.26 2.78 -20.51
CA ASN A 381 -20.83 3.46 -21.74
C ASN A 381 -20.18 4.83 -21.49
N ASP A 382 -19.99 5.21 -20.24
CA ASP A 382 -19.38 6.48 -19.91
C ASP A 382 -17.85 6.42 -20.03
N GLN A 383 -17.29 7.49 -20.59
CA GLN A 383 -15.84 7.72 -20.51
C GLN A 383 -15.55 8.47 -19.21
N ILE A 384 -15.06 7.77 -18.20
CA ILE A 384 -14.64 8.35 -16.93
C ILE A 384 -13.13 8.37 -16.88
N SER A 385 -12.54 9.57 -16.95
CA SER A 385 -11.09 9.72 -16.81
C SER A 385 -10.68 9.52 -15.36
N GLY A 386 -9.69 8.64 -15.12
CA GLY A 386 -9.19 8.37 -13.76
C GLY A 386 -7.91 7.57 -13.76
N TYR A 387 -7.40 7.34 -12.57
CA TYR A 387 -6.19 6.58 -12.30
C TYR A 387 -6.48 5.32 -11.47
N LEU A 388 -5.45 4.66 -10.99
CA LEU A 388 -5.55 3.60 -10.00
C LEU A 388 -5.12 4.15 -8.65
N ASN A 389 -6.01 4.85 -7.98
CA ASN A 389 -5.82 5.22 -6.60
C ASN A 389 -7.18 5.13 -5.90
N GLU A 390 -7.42 4.01 -5.22
CA GLU A 390 -8.69 3.69 -4.60
C GLU A 390 -9.16 4.73 -3.59
N PHE A 391 -8.23 5.47 -3.03
CA PHE A 391 -8.50 6.41 -1.95
C PHE A 391 -8.66 7.85 -2.45
N THR A 392 -8.06 8.21 -3.59
CA THR A 392 -8.16 9.56 -4.15
C THR A 392 -9.22 9.70 -5.26
N ASP A 393 -9.74 8.58 -5.77
CA ASP A 393 -10.76 8.56 -6.85
C ASP A 393 -12.26 8.48 -6.42
N PRO A 394 -12.67 8.57 -5.13
CA PRO A 394 -14.09 8.51 -4.77
C PRO A 394 -14.92 9.53 -5.53
N ASN A 395 -14.38 10.74 -5.70
CA ASN A 395 -15.07 11.84 -6.42
C ASN A 395 -15.25 11.53 -7.90
N ARG A 396 -14.33 10.82 -8.56
CA ARG A 396 -14.44 10.46 -9.99
C ARG A 396 -15.47 9.36 -10.20
N VAL A 397 -15.45 8.36 -9.34
CA VAL A 397 -16.46 7.27 -9.33
C VAL A 397 -17.84 7.84 -9.07
N MET A 398 -17.97 8.61 -8.00
CA MET A 398 -19.25 9.27 -7.68
C MET A 398 -19.66 10.28 -8.76
N GLY A 399 -18.71 11.03 -9.33
CA GLY A 399 -18.96 11.93 -10.45
C GLY A 399 -19.54 11.24 -11.68
N GLY A 400 -19.06 10.01 -11.99
CA GLY A 400 -19.67 9.16 -13.03
C GLY A 400 -21.14 8.84 -12.71
N ILE A 401 -21.42 8.36 -11.51
CA ILE A 401 -22.78 8.03 -11.06
C ILE A 401 -23.67 9.29 -11.04
N LEU A 402 -23.17 10.40 -10.52
CA LEU A 402 -23.94 11.64 -10.38
C LEU A 402 -24.39 12.27 -11.71
N ARG A 403 -23.71 11.98 -12.83
CA ARG A 403 -24.17 12.39 -14.18
C ARG A 403 -25.56 11.84 -14.52
N HIS A 404 -25.93 10.72 -13.91
CA HIS A 404 -27.21 10.03 -14.13
C HIS A 404 -28.26 10.35 -13.07
N MET A 405 -28.04 11.33 -12.16
CA MET A 405 -28.93 11.61 -11.03
C MET A 405 -30.39 11.90 -11.40
N GLU A 406 -30.63 12.56 -12.52
CA GLU A 406 -32.02 12.81 -13.00
C GLU A 406 -32.73 11.50 -13.31
N ARG A 407 -32.04 10.59 -13.98
CA ARG A 407 -32.56 9.26 -14.31
C ARG A 407 -32.77 8.43 -13.05
N ILE A 408 -31.78 8.42 -12.14
CA ILE A 408 -31.87 7.72 -10.85
C ILE A 408 -33.06 8.25 -10.04
N ARG A 409 -33.24 9.57 -9.98
CA ARG A 409 -34.34 10.21 -9.27
C ARG A 409 -35.72 9.79 -9.81
N LYS A 410 -35.81 9.60 -11.12
CA LYS A 410 -37.05 9.16 -11.78
C LYS A 410 -37.31 7.66 -11.60
N GLU A 411 -36.29 6.82 -11.77
CA GLU A 411 -36.42 5.35 -11.80
C GLU A 411 -36.27 4.69 -10.42
N ARG A 412 -35.44 5.27 -9.55
CA ARG A 412 -35.06 4.71 -8.24
C ARG A 412 -34.96 5.79 -7.14
N PRO A 413 -36.06 6.49 -6.80
CA PRO A 413 -36.03 7.63 -5.86
C PRO A 413 -35.51 7.27 -4.48
N ALA A 414 -35.70 6.02 -4.01
CA ALA A 414 -35.15 5.55 -2.74
C ALA A 414 -33.61 5.47 -2.76
N LEU A 415 -33.01 5.15 -3.91
CA LEU A 415 -31.55 5.07 -4.07
C LEU A 415 -30.90 6.46 -4.00
N VAL A 416 -31.60 7.51 -4.45
CA VAL A 416 -31.11 8.90 -4.34
C VAL A 416 -30.78 9.24 -2.90
N ARG A 417 -31.67 8.91 -1.95
CA ARG A 417 -31.44 9.15 -0.53
C ARG A 417 -30.22 8.41 0.00
N LYS A 418 -30.02 7.16 -0.40
CA LYS A 418 -28.82 6.40 -0.03
C LYS A 418 -27.53 7.06 -0.57
N ILE A 419 -27.54 7.53 -1.83
CA ILE A 419 -26.40 8.21 -2.44
C ILE A 419 -26.09 9.53 -1.73
N GLU A 420 -27.11 10.32 -1.40
CA GLU A 420 -26.96 11.57 -0.65
C GLU A 420 -26.46 11.35 0.80
N GLU A 421 -26.69 10.17 1.35
CA GLU A 421 -26.24 9.78 2.69
C GLU A 421 -24.85 9.17 2.73
N PHE A 422 -24.24 8.82 1.59
CA PHE A 422 -22.88 8.27 1.57
C PHE A 422 -21.86 9.17 2.27
N GLY A 423 -21.98 10.47 2.15
CA GLY A 423 -21.14 11.42 2.87
C GLY A 423 -21.27 11.40 4.39
N LYS A 424 -22.28 10.69 4.93
CA LYS A 424 -22.53 10.55 6.37
C LYS A 424 -22.09 9.20 6.92
N VAL A 425 -21.71 8.26 6.05
CA VAL A 425 -21.25 6.92 6.45
C VAL A 425 -19.95 7.07 7.27
N SER A 426 -19.92 6.52 8.45
CA SER A 426 -18.71 6.56 9.28
C SER A 426 -17.60 5.72 8.69
N VAL A 427 -16.34 6.06 9.01
CA VAL A 427 -15.15 5.29 8.55
C VAL A 427 -15.29 3.80 8.92
N LYS A 428 -15.82 3.47 10.09
CA LYS A 428 -16.03 2.08 10.52
C LYS A 428 -17.06 1.36 9.64
N GLU A 429 -18.18 1.99 9.37
CA GLU A 429 -19.24 1.42 8.50
C GLU A 429 -18.72 1.23 7.08
N ALA A 430 -18.04 2.24 6.53
CA ALA A 430 -17.45 2.19 5.19
C ALA A 430 -16.43 1.04 5.07
N LEU A 431 -15.57 0.86 6.07
CA LEU A 431 -14.63 -0.26 6.15
C LEU A 431 -15.29 -1.59 6.58
N GLN A 432 -16.59 -1.60 6.88
CA GLN A 432 -17.34 -2.77 7.34
C GLN A 432 -16.76 -3.42 8.63
N VAL A 433 -16.03 -2.66 9.45
CA VAL A 433 -15.41 -3.12 10.71
C VAL A 433 -16.26 -2.75 11.93
N GLN A 434 -16.17 -3.56 12.99
CA GLN A 434 -16.91 -3.35 14.25
C GLN A 434 -16.14 -2.45 15.23
#